data_0411d1952640bf506ef878a9c1007f58
#
_entry.id   0411d1952640bf506ef878a9c1007f58
#
_cell.length_a   1.000
_cell.length_b   1.000
_cell.length_c   1.000
_cell.angle_alpha   90.00
_cell.angle_beta   90.00
_cell.angle_gamma   90.00
#
_symmetry.space_group_name_H-M   'P 1'
#
loop_
_entity.id
_entity.type
_entity.pdbx_description
1 polymer ?
#
loop_
_entity_poly.entity_id
_entity_poly.type
_entity_poly.pdbx_seq_one_letter_code
_entity_poly.pdbx_strand_id
1 'polypeptide(L)'
;MTEIIIRPCTSADADRLSIVAAATFIETYAGIVDGDDLVAHCHVTHAPSAYAGLLADPGKRLFLATLDPGAAPVGFMLMGEPDLPVETGPDDMELTRIYALHRFHGVGLGPRLMQTAIDTARTAGKRRLLLAVYSRNERANAFYRKMGFRQVGTRLFHVGVNDYQDWVLALDLQGTGLGRA
;
A
#
# COMPACT_ATOMS: atom_id res chain seq x y z
N MET A 1 2.33 27.70 0.29
CA MET A 1 3.16 26.49 0.51
C MET A 1 2.32 25.30 0.06
N THR A 2 2.91 24.36 -0.64
CA THR A 2 2.19 23.17 -1.12
C THR A 2 2.05 22.18 0.04
N GLU A 3 0.82 21.83 0.39
CA GLU A 3 0.51 20.87 1.44
C GLU A 3 0.16 19.51 0.84
N ILE A 4 0.47 18.41 1.53
CA ILE A 4 0.04 17.07 1.16
C ILE A 4 -1.19 16.73 1.99
N ILE A 5 -2.31 16.44 1.33
CA ILE A 5 -3.57 16.00 1.94
C ILE A 5 -3.73 14.50 1.69
N ILE A 6 -4.00 13.72 2.75
CA ILE A 6 -4.41 12.31 2.63
C ILE A 6 -5.91 12.24 2.91
N ARG A 7 -6.67 11.68 1.97
CA ARG A 7 -8.12 11.57 2.09
C ARG A 7 -8.64 10.23 1.57
N PRO A 8 -9.81 9.77 2.04
CA PRO A 8 -10.52 8.67 1.39
C PRO A 8 -10.79 8.99 -0.08
N CYS A 9 -10.76 7.95 -0.92
CA CYS A 9 -11.12 8.06 -2.32
C CYS A 9 -12.63 8.03 -2.51
N THR A 10 -13.06 8.61 -3.64
CA THR A 10 -14.42 8.53 -4.18
C THR A 10 -14.39 7.81 -5.53
N SER A 11 -15.55 7.49 -6.09
CA SER A 11 -15.65 6.89 -7.43
C SER A 11 -14.99 7.74 -8.54
N ALA A 12 -14.85 9.05 -8.33
CA ALA A 12 -14.21 9.97 -9.29
C ALA A 12 -12.66 9.91 -9.27
N ASP A 13 -12.06 9.12 -8.39
CA ASP A 13 -10.60 9.07 -8.23
C ASP A 13 -9.93 7.93 -9.02
N ALA A 14 -10.68 7.14 -9.79
CA ALA A 14 -10.15 5.98 -10.53
C ALA A 14 -8.97 6.35 -11.43
N ASP A 15 -9.07 7.43 -12.20
CA ASP A 15 -8.00 7.90 -13.09
C ASP A 15 -6.77 8.39 -12.31
N ARG A 16 -6.98 9.12 -11.20
CA ARG A 16 -5.87 9.58 -10.34
C ARG A 16 -5.13 8.42 -9.70
N LEU A 17 -5.86 7.42 -9.22
CA LEU A 17 -5.29 6.19 -8.67
C LEU A 17 -4.50 5.42 -9.73
N SER A 18 -5.08 5.24 -10.92
CA SER A 18 -4.42 4.57 -12.05
C SER A 18 -3.06 5.20 -12.36
N ILE A 19 -3.03 6.52 -12.53
CA ILE A 19 -1.81 7.25 -12.90
C ILE A 19 -0.74 7.15 -11.80
N VAL A 20 -1.09 7.44 -10.55
CA VAL A 20 -0.10 7.41 -9.46
C VAL A 20 0.36 6.00 -9.16
N ALA A 21 -0.51 5.00 -9.31
CA ALA A 21 -0.15 3.61 -9.08
C ALA A 21 0.80 3.08 -10.16
N ALA A 22 0.53 3.33 -11.43
CA ALA A 22 1.44 2.97 -12.51
C ALA A 22 2.79 3.68 -12.36
N ALA A 23 2.79 4.98 -12.07
CA ALA A 23 4.03 5.74 -11.87
C ALA A 23 4.88 5.19 -10.72
N THR A 24 4.28 4.95 -9.55
CA THR A 24 4.99 4.42 -8.38
C THR A 24 5.43 2.97 -8.56
N PHE A 25 4.67 2.17 -9.31
CA PHE A 25 5.05 0.81 -9.67
C PHE A 25 6.29 0.80 -10.56
N ILE A 26 6.31 1.64 -11.61
CA ILE A 26 7.47 1.81 -12.49
C ILE A 26 8.69 2.29 -11.70
N GLU A 27 8.56 3.32 -10.86
CA GLU A 27 9.65 3.82 -10.01
C GLU A 27 10.23 2.74 -9.09
N THR A 28 9.41 1.79 -8.64
CA THR A 28 9.83 0.73 -7.72
C THR A 28 10.46 -0.45 -8.42
N TYR A 29 9.93 -0.86 -9.58
CA TYR A 29 10.23 -2.15 -10.19
C TYR A 29 10.99 -2.07 -11.52
N ALA A 30 11.20 -0.87 -12.09
CA ALA A 30 12.07 -0.72 -13.25
C ALA A 30 13.50 -1.21 -12.94
N GLY A 31 14.00 -2.12 -13.75
CA GLY A 31 15.28 -2.79 -13.53
C GLY A 31 15.22 -4.03 -12.61
N ILE A 32 14.04 -4.36 -12.07
CA ILE A 32 13.77 -5.57 -11.29
C ILE A 32 12.88 -6.52 -12.10
N VAL A 33 11.78 -6.00 -12.62
CA VAL A 33 10.81 -6.71 -13.46
C VAL A 33 11.17 -6.48 -14.91
N ASP A 34 10.96 -7.50 -15.75
CA ASP A 34 11.09 -7.39 -17.20
C ASP A 34 10.23 -6.25 -17.75
N GLY A 35 10.73 -5.55 -18.79
CA GLY A 35 10.06 -4.34 -19.29
C GLY A 35 8.68 -4.60 -19.87
N ASP A 36 8.52 -5.69 -20.64
CA ASP A 36 7.22 -6.03 -21.24
C ASP A 36 6.23 -6.49 -20.17
N ASP A 37 6.68 -7.28 -19.19
CA ASP A 37 5.87 -7.70 -18.04
C ASP A 37 5.43 -6.51 -17.16
N LEU A 38 6.34 -5.55 -16.95
CA LEU A 38 6.04 -4.32 -16.20
C LEU A 38 4.97 -3.50 -16.90
N VAL A 39 5.08 -3.32 -18.22
CA VAL A 39 4.08 -2.60 -19.03
C VAL A 39 2.74 -3.33 -19.01
N ALA A 40 2.74 -4.64 -19.23
CA ALA A 40 1.53 -5.46 -19.21
C ALA A 40 0.84 -5.40 -17.83
N HIS A 41 1.61 -5.51 -16.74
CA HIS A 41 1.09 -5.37 -15.39
C HIS A 41 0.44 -4.00 -15.15
N CYS A 42 1.08 -2.93 -15.60
CA CYS A 42 0.50 -1.58 -15.47
C CYS A 42 -0.81 -1.44 -16.25
N HIS A 43 -0.88 -1.97 -17.47
CA HIS A 43 -2.08 -1.90 -18.31
C HIS A 43 -3.27 -2.67 -17.73
N VAL A 44 -3.04 -3.74 -16.98
CA VAL A 44 -4.09 -4.58 -16.40
C VAL A 44 -4.39 -4.15 -14.96
N THR A 45 -3.38 -4.23 -14.09
CA THR A 45 -3.54 -4.07 -12.64
C THR A 45 -3.72 -2.60 -12.24
N HIS A 46 -3.14 -1.68 -13.03
CA HIS A 46 -3.24 -0.24 -12.79
C HIS A 46 -4.14 0.49 -13.80
N ALA A 47 -4.97 -0.24 -14.56
CA ALA A 47 -5.98 0.38 -15.43
C ALA A 47 -7.01 1.18 -14.63
N PRO A 48 -7.56 2.29 -15.18
CA PRO A 48 -8.65 3.03 -14.53
C PRO A 48 -9.84 2.14 -14.17
N SER A 49 -10.20 1.19 -15.04
CA SER A 49 -11.30 0.24 -14.82
C SER A 49 -11.04 -0.69 -13.61
N ALA A 50 -9.79 -1.11 -13.39
CA ALA A 50 -9.42 -1.89 -12.21
C ALA A 50 -9.65 -1.09 -10.92
N TYR A 51 -9.24 0.18 -10.90
CA TYR A 51 -9.48 1.05 -9.74
C TYR A 51 -10.96 1.41 -9.58
N ALA A 52 -11.73 1.57 -10.65
CA ALA A 52 -13.17 1.75 -10.56
C ALA A 52 -13.85 0.54 -9.89
N GLY A 53 -13.42 -0.68 -10.22
CA GLY A 53 -13.87 -1.89 -9.56
C GLY A 53 -13.53 -1.94 -8.07
N LEU A 54 -12.29 -1.59 -7.71
CA LEU A 54 -11.86 -1.52 -6.30
C LEU A 54 -12.61 -0.46 -5.50
N LEU A 55 -12.93 0.69 -6.11
CA LEU A 55 -13.71 1.76 -5.48
C LEU A 55 -15.18 1.39 -5.28
N ALA A 56 -15.72 0.50 -6.11
CA ALA A 56 -17.08 -0.01 -5.99
C ALA A 56 -17.22 -1.15 -4.95
N ASP A 57 -16.11 -1.77 -4.55
CA ASP A 57 -16.09 -2.87 -3.59
C ASP A 57 -16.15 -2.33 -2.15
N PRO A 58 -17.24 -2.61 -1.39
CA PRO A 58 -17.37 -2.13 0.00
C PRO A 58 -16.37 -2.77 0.98
N GLY A 59 -15.75 -3.90 0.60
CA GLY A 59 -14.67 -4.54 1.37
C GLY A 59 -13.31 -3.87 1.20
N LYS A 60 -13.17 -2.94 0.25
CA LYS A 60 -11.92 -2.23 -0.01
C LYS A 60 -11.96 -0.78 0.51
N ARG A 61 -10.82 -0.31 0.96
CA ARG A 61 -10.63 1.06 1.45
C ARG A 61 -9.44 1.66 0.73
N LEU A 62 -9.68 2.71 -0.05
CA LEU A 62 -8.65 3.42 -0.80
C LEU A 62 -8.49 4.83 -0.28
N PHE A 63 -7.24 5.26 -0.19
CA PHE A 63 -6.88 6.63 0.18
C PHE A 63 -5.90 7.18 -0.85
N LEU A 64 -6.05 8.46 -1.12
CA LEU A 64 -5.19 9.20 -2.04
C LEU A 64 -4.47 10.31 -1.30
N ALA A 65 -3.17 10.43 -1.54
CA ALA A 65 -2.37 11.58 -1.13
C ALA A 65 -2.24 12.55 -2.31
N THR A 66 -2.67 13.79 -2.11
CA THR A 66 -2.67 14.82 -3.15
C THR A 66 -1.98 16.09 -2.67
N LEU A 67 -1.47 16.88 -3.62
CA LEU A 67 -0.95 18.23 -3.34
C LEU A 67 -2.08 19.26 -3.33
N ASP A 68 -2.06 20.16 -2.35
CA ASP A 68 -2.95 21.31 -2.32
C ASP A 68 -2.12 22.61 -2.49
N PRO A 69 -2.52 23.52 -3.42
CA PRO A 69 -3.62 23.44 -4.37
C PRO A 69 -3.29 22.55 -5.59
N GLY A 70 -4.33 22.15 -6.34
CA GLY A 70 -4.22 21.49 -7.65
C GLY A 70 -4.51 19.99 -7.64
N ALA A 71 -4.61 19.36 -6.46
CA ALA A 71 -5.03 17.96 -6.26
C ALA A 71 -4.22 16.91 -7.08
N ALA A 72 -2.95 17.21 -7.40
CA ALA A 72 -2.07 16.26 -8.09
C ALA A 72 -1.81 15.03 -7.22
N PRO A 73 -2.04 13.80 -7.70
CA PRO A 73 -1.84 12.59 -6.93
C PRO A 73 -0.34 12.32 -6.75
N VAL A 74 0.09 12.06 -5.52
CA VAL A 74 1.51 11.84 -5.17
C VAL A 74 1.76 10.55 -4.40
N GLY A 75 0.69 9.88 -3.99
CA GLY A 75 0.74 8.60 -3.30
C GLY A 75 -0.66 8.04 -3.07
N PHE A 76 -0.74 6.78 -2.70
CA PHE A 76 -2.01 6.12 -2.40
C PHE A 76 -1.82 4.91 -1.50
N MET A 77 -2.90 4.40 -0.94
CA MET A 77 -2.95 3.09 -0.30
C MET A 77 -4.28 2.38 -0.57
N LEU A 78 -4.22 1.06 -0.55
CA LEU A 78 -5.34 0.14 -0.67
C LEU A 78 -5.31 -0.84 0.50
N MET A 79 -6.45 -1.00 1.16
CA MET A 79 -6.63 -1.93 2.28
C MET A 79 -7.87 -2.81 2.03
N GLY A 80 -7.90 -3.98 2.62
CA GLY A 80 -9.04 -4.89 2.52
C GLY A 80 -8.89 -6.13 3.41
N GLU A 81 -9.73 -7.14 3.16
CA GLU A 81 -9.55 -8.45 3.78
C GLU A 81 -8.25 -9.09 3.29
N PRO A 82 -7.53 -9.84 4.16
CA PRO A 82 -6.29 -10.48 3.79
C PRO A 82 -6.48 -11.55 2.71
N ASP A 83 -5.60 -11.50 1.70
CA ASP A 83 -5.41 -12.54 0.69
C ASP A 83 -3.92 -12.93 0.65
N LEU A 84 -3.44 -13.49 1.76
CA LEU A 84 -2.04 -13.82 2.00
C LEU A 84 -1.91 -15.27 2.45
N PRO A 85 -0.85 -16.01 2.05
CA PRO A 85 -0.66 -17.43 2.36
C PRO A 85 -0.13 -17.62 3.80
N VAL A 86 -0.79 -17.01 4.76
CA VAL A 86 -0.55 -17.15 6.20
C VAL A 86 -1.89 -17.31 6.91
N GLU A 87 -1.88 -17.82 8.13
CA GLU A 87 -3.10 -17.91 8.92
C GLU A 87 -3.67 -16.52 9.19
N THR A 88 -4.91 -16.30 8.74
CA THR A 88 -5.64 -15.04 8.88
C THR A 88 -7.04 -15.28 9.45
N GLY A 89 -7.61 -14.26 10.07
CA GLY A 89 -8.92 -14.29 10.69
C GLY A 89 -9.71 -12.98 10.54
N PRO A 90 -10.91 -12.92 11.09
CA PRO A 90 -11.79 -11.75 10.97
C PRO A 90 -11.22 -10.48 11.63
N ASP A 91 -10.27 -10.64 12.54
CA ASP A 91 -9.61 -9.54 13.23
C ASP A 91 -8.40 -8.97 12.46
N ASP A 92 -8.14 -9.49 11.26
CA ASP A 92 -7.03 -9.07 10.42
C ASP A 92 -7.50 -8.12 9.33
N MET A 93 -6.60 -7.25 8.90
CA MET A 93 -6.74 -6.40 7.71
C MET A 93 -5.44 -6.41 6.92
N GLU A 94 -5.51 -6.41 5.61
CA GLU A 94 -4.34 -6.29 4.76
C GLU A 94 -4.20 -4.87 4.23
N LEU A 95 -2.99 -4.32 4.32
CA LEU A 95 -2.53 -3.18 3.55
C LEU A 95 -1.94 -3.72 2.24
N THR A 96 -2.78 -3.89 1.24
CA THR A 96 -2.43 -4.52 -0.04
C THR A 96 -1.47 -3.65 -0.86
N ARG A 97 -1.61 -2.33 -0.77
CA ARG A 97 -0.75 -1.36 -1.47
C ARG A 97 -0.53 -0.12 -0.62
N ILE A 98 0.71 0.36 -0.59
CA ILE A 98 1.09 1.67 -0.06
C ILE A 98 2.26 2.19 -0.86
N TYR A 99 2.06 3.27 -1.58
CA TYR A 99 3.05 3.85 -2.47
C TYR A 99 3.05 5.37 -2.40
N ALA A 100 4.22 5.94 -2.60
CA ALA A 100 4.43 7.37 -2.77
C ALA A 100 5.50 7.60 -3.85
N LEU A 101 5.33 8.61 -4.70
CA LEU A 101 6.34 9.00 -5.66
C LEU A 101 7.68 9.29 -4.97
N HIS A 102 8.80 8.90 -5.57
CA HIS A 102 10.14 8.99 -4.98
C HIS A 102 10.49 10.39 -4.48
N ARG A 103 10.08 11.46 -5.21
CA ARG A 103 10.34 12.84 -4.78
C ARG A 103 9.66 13.22 -3.46
N PHE A 104 8.68 12.44 -2.99
CA PHE A 104 7.99 12.63 -1.72
C PHE A 104 8.45 11.64 -0.64
N HIS A 105 9.52 10.90 -0.91
CA HIS A 105 10.19 10.12 0.10
C HIS A 105 11.03 11.03 1.01
N GLY A 106 11.10 10.71 2.30
CA GLY A 106 11.85 11.53 3.27
C GLY A 106 11.13 12.77 3.79
N VAL A 107 10.01 13.18 3.17
CA VAL A 107 9.21 14.34 3.64
C VAL A 107 8.04 13.94 4.58
N GLY A 108 8.06 12.72 5.09
CA GLY A 108 7.07 12.24 6.05
C GLY A 108 5.79 11.65 5.45
N LEU A 109 5.63 11.57 4.12
CA LEU A 109 4.41 11.03 3.50
C LEU A 109 4.19 9.54 3.82
N GLY A 110 5.23 8.70 3.71
CA GLY A 110 5.12 7.28 4.03
C GLY A 110 4.63 7.00 5.46
N PRO A 111 5.25 7.59 6.51
CA PRO A 111 4.75 7.50 7.87
C PRO A 111 3.30 7.97 8.05
N ARG A 112 2.88 9.05 7.37
CA ARG A 112 1.50 9.55 7.44
C ARG A 112 0.50 8.59 6.80
N LEU A 113 0.82 8.02 5.62
CA LEU A 113 0.00 6.98 4.98
C LEU A 113 -0.10 5.75 5.88
N MET A 114 1.01 5.28 6.45
CA MET A 114 1.02 4.15 7.36
C MET A 114 0.20 4.42 8.63
N GLN A 115 0.29 5.61 9.21
CA GLN A 115 -0.53 5.98 10.37
C GLN A 115 -2.02 5.97 10.01
N THR A 116 -2.39 6.51 8.85
CA THR A 116 -3.77 6.45 8.33
C THR A 116 -4.24 5.00 8.17
N ALA A 117 -3.38 4.09 7.69
CA ALA A 117 -3.71 2.66 7.58
C ALA A 117 -3.95 2.03 8.96
N ILE A 118 -3.06 2.30 9.92
CA ILE A 118 -3.17 1.79 11.30
C ILE A 118 -4.47 2.29 11.96
N ASP A 119 -4.77 3.59 11.85
CA ASP A 119 -5.96 4.19 12.44
C ASP A 119 -7.24 3.66 11.77
N THR A 120 -7.21 3.46 10.45
CA THR A 120 -8.31 2.83 9.70
C THR A 120 -8.58 1.41 10.16
N ALA A 121 -7.54 0.59 10.33
CA ALA A 121 -7.67 -0.77 10.81
C ALA A 121 -8.20 -0.82 12.26
N ARG A 122 -7.68 0.02 13.15
CA ARG A 122 -8.15 0.15 14.54
C ARG A 122 -9.61 0.58 14.61
N THR A 123 -10.01 1.59 13.84
CA THR A 123 -11.39 2.06 13.78
C THR A 123 -12.35 0.98 13.28
N ALA A 124 -11.86 0.09 12.39
CA ALA A 124 -12.60 -1.08 11.94
C ALA A 124 -12.60 -2.26 12.95
N GLY A 125 -12.05 -2.08 14.15
CA GLY A 125 -11.99 -3.09 15.19
C GLY A 125 -10.98 -4.20 14.93
N LYS A 126 -10.04 -3.99 14.00
CA LYS A 126 -9.02 -4.97 13.66
C LYS A 126 -7.90 -5.00 14.70
N ARG A 127 -7.32 -6.18 14.90
CA ARG A 127 -6.28 -6.43 15.88
C ARG A 127 -4.89 -6.55 15.26
N ARG A 128 -4.83 -6.86 13.95
CA ARG A 128 -3.58 -7.09 13.23
C ARG A 128 -3.65 -6.47 11.83
N LEU A 129 -2.59 -5.77 11.44
CA LEU A 129 -2.40 -5.26 10.08
C LEU A 129 -1.32 -6.07 9.39
N LEU A 130 -1.65 -6.64 8.24
CA LEU A 130 -0.78 -7.47 7.41
C LEU A 130 -0.39 -6.72 6.14
N LEU A 131 0.76 -7.05 5.59
CA LEU A 131 1.18 -6.61 4.25
C LEU A 131 2.17 -7.62 3.65
N ALA A 132 2.35 -7.56 2.33
CA ALA A 132 3.45 -8.22 1.67
C ALA A 132 4.39 -7.20 1.03
N VAL A 133 5.68 -7.49 1.04
CA VAL A 133 6.72 -6.62 0.51
C VAL A 133 7.83 -7.44 -0.16
N TYR A 134 8.30 -6.98 -1.31
CA TYR A 134 9.43 -7.62 -2.00
C TYR A 134 10.63 -7.78 -1.07
N SER A 135 11.11 -9.01 -0.92
CA SER A 135 12.13 -9.36 0.10
C SER A 135 13.44 -8.58 -0.06
N ARG A 136 13.78 -8.19 -1.31
CA ARG A 136 14.97 -7.40 -1.63
C ARG A 136 14.74 -5.88 -1.64
N ASN A 137 13.53 -5.41 -1.31
CA ASN A 137 13.30 -3.98 -1.14
C ASN A 137 13.78 -3.54 0.26
N GLU A 138 15.09 -3.38 0.41
CA GLU A 138 15.74 -3.06 1.68
C GLU A 138 15.16 -1.81 2.35
N ARG A 139 14.86 -0.79 1.54
CA ARG A 139 14.28 0.47 2.02
C ARG A 139 12.89 0.27 2.64
N ALA A 140 11.99 -0.42 1.94
CA ALA A 140 10.66 -0.69 2.44
C ALA A 140 10.72 -1.62 3.66
N ASN A 141 11.57 -2.63 3.63
CA ASN A 141 11.76 -3.54 4.75
C ASN A 141 12.28 -2.82 6.01
N ALA A 142 13.21 -1.89 5.87
CA ALA A 142 13.69 -1.05 6.97
C ALA A 142 12.58 -0.14 7.52
N PHE A 143 11.76 0.45 6.62
CA PHE A 143 10.62 1.27 7.00
C PHE A 143 9.58 0.47 7.81
N TYR A 144 9.14 -0.68 7.33
CA TYR A 144 8.16 -1.51 8.03
C TYR A 144 8.67 -2.02 9.37
N ARG A 145 9.95 -2.42 9.45
CA ARG A 145 10.58 -2.83 10.70
C ARG A 145 10.59 -1.68 11.73
N LYS A 146 10.90 -0.46 11.29
CA LYS A 146 10.84 0.73 12.14
C LYS A 146 9.41 1.04 12.63
N MET A 147 8.40 0.70 11.83
CA MET A 147 6.98 0.83 12.21
C MET A 147 6.47 -0.30 13.11
N GLY A 148 7.33 -1.27 13.46
CA GLY A 148 7.02 -2.37 14.37
C GLY A 148 6.49 -3.65 13.71
N PHE A 149 6.47 -3.71 12.37
CA PHE A 149 6.12 -4.94 11.67
C PHE A 149 7.15 -6.04 11.85
N ARG A 150 6.68 -7.28 11.93
CA ARG A 150 7.50 -8.50 12.01
C ARG A 150 7.14 -9.44 10.90
N GLN A 151 8.12 -10.19 10.39
CA GLN A 151 7.88 -11.21 9.39
C GLN A 151 7.11 -12.39 10.00
N VAL A 152 6.05 -12.81 9.32
CA VAL A 152 5.19 -13.94 9.72
C VAL A 152 5.08 -15.01 8.63
N GLY A 153 5.59 -14.75 7.44
CA GLY A 153 5.59 -15.70 6.33
C GLY A 153 6.26 -15.15 5.08
N THR A 154 6.05 -15.85 3.98
CA THR A 154 6.50 -15.47 2.64
C THR A 154 5.42 -15.78 1.62
N ARG A 155 5.44 -15.10 0.47
CA ARG A 155 4.64 -15.48 -0.71
C ARG A 155 5.49 -15.33 -1.98
N LEU A 156 5.01 -15.95 -3.05
CA LEU A 156 5.49 -15.68 -4.40
C LEU A 156 4.53 -14.68 -5.06
N PHE A 157 5.08 -13.60 -5.55
CA PHE A 157 4.35 -12.60 -6.32
C PHE A 157 4.69 -12.78 -7.80
N HIS A 158 3.66 -13.09 -8.61
CA HIS A 158 3.82 -13.37 -10.04
C HIS A 158 3.69 -12.08 -10.85
N VAL A 159 4.66 -11.81 -11.71
CA VAL A 159 4.57 -10.76 -12.74
C VAL A 159 5.09 -11.35 -14.04
N GLY A 160 4.23 -11.46 -15.05
CA GLY A 160 4.52 -12.17 -16.26
C GLY A 160 4.83 -13.65 -16.02
N VAL A 161 6.00 -14.09 -16.44
CA VAL A 161 6.50 -15.47 -16.26
C VAL A 161 7.40 -15.62 -15.04
N ASN A 162 7.65 -14.56 -14.31
CA ASN A 162 8.63 -14.52 -13.22
C ASN A 162 7.96 -14.48 -11.84
N ASP A 163 8.63 -15.14 -10.88
CA ASP A 163 8.25 -15.17 -9.48
C ASP A 163 9.17 -14.29 -8.65
N TYR A 164 8.59 -13.45 -7.82
CA TYR A 164 9.29 -12.57 -6.90
C TYR A 164 8.94 -12.96 -5.48
N GLN A 165 9.94 -13.23 -4.67
CA GLN A 165 9.72 -13.58 -3.28
C GLN A 165 9.41 -12.34 -2.45
N ASP A 166 8.23 -12.32 -1.83
CA ASP A 166 7.83 -11.33 -0.84
C ASP A 166 7.93 -11.89 0.58
N TRP A 167 8.22 -11.03 1.53
CA TRP A 167 7.96 -11.28 2.94
C TRP A 167 6.54 -10.85 3.28
N VAL A 168 5.83 -11.70 4.03
CA VAL A 168 4.57 -11.33 4.66
C VAL A 168 4.89 -10.80 6.05
N LEU A 169 4.48 -9.56 6.32
CA LEU A 169 4.74 -8.86 7.56
C LEU A 169 3.42 -8.60 8.30
N ALA A 170 3.49 -8.60 9.64
CA ALA A 170 2.36 -8.29 10.51
C ALA A 170 2.71 -7.27 11.58
N LEU A 171 1.77 -6.38 11.88
CA LEU A 171 1.79 -5.44 13.00
C LEU A 171 0.63 -5.75 13.92
N ASP A 172 0.91 -5.98 15.22
CA ASP A 172 -0.10 -6.07 16.26
C ASP A 172 -0.60 -4.66 16.61
N LEU A 173 -1.90 -4.44 16.44
CA LEU A 173 -2.53 -3.13 16.66
C LEU A 173 -2.93 -2.90 18.12
N GLN A 174 -2.91 -3.93 18.97
CA GLN A 174 -3.25 -3.83 20.38
C GLN A 174 -2.06 -3.49 21.28
N GLY A 175 -0.82 -3.68 20.80
CA GLY A 175 0.43 -3.63 21.57
C GLY A 175 1.12 -2.27 21.72
N THR A 176 0.50 -1.15 21.39
CA THR A 176 1.11 0.18 21.63
C THR A 176 0.24 1.08 22.50
N GLY A 177 -0.11 0.60 23.65
CA GLY A 177 -0.31 1.47 24.80
C GLY A 177 1.07 2.01 25.21
N LEU A 178 1.49 3.14 24.67
CA LEU A 178 2.59 3.92 25.25
C LEU A 178 2.23 4.15 26.71
N GLY A 179 2.97 3.48 27.61
CA GLY A 179 2.87 3.74 29.03
C GLY A 179 2.99 5.24 29.25
N ARG A 180 1.93 5.82 29.78
CA ARG A 180 2.00 7.10 30.50
C ARG A 180 2.84 6.85 31.74
N ALA A 181 4.06 7.33 31.74
CA ALA A 181 4.81 7.65 32.93
C ALA A 181 4.89 9.16 33.02
#